data_5dceb924c8debed073c4386553e5553d
#
_entry.id   5dceb924c8debed073c4386553e5553d
#
_cell.length_a   1.000
_cell.length_b   1.000
_cell.length_c   1.000
_cell.angle_alpha   90.00
_cell.angle_beta   90.00
_cell.angle_gamma   90.00
#
_symmetry.space_group_name_H-M   'P 1'
#
loop_
_entity.id
_entity.type
_entity.pdbx_description
1 polymer ?
#
loop_
_entity_poly.entity_id
_entity_poly.type
_entity_poly.pdbx_seq_one_letter_code
_entity_poly.pdbx_strand_id
1 'polypeptide(L)'
;MKKILAFLLIALLISGCESNSGNKSIDEGDVFVVGMECNYPPFNWQTNTQSDTAVELEGSGYADGYDVYIAKEIAESLDKKLVIKKLAWNGLQPALESGEIDAIIAGMTADEERE
;
A
#
# COMPACT_ATOMS: atom_id res chain seq x y z
N MET A 1 -3.87 -64.86 30.72
CA MET A 1 -4.40 -63.63 31.24
C MET A 1 -3.25 -62.64 31.38
N LYS A 2 -2.85 -62.00 30.36
CA LYS A 2 -2.00 -60.77 30.44
C LYS A 2 -2.14 -60.05 29.12
N LYS A 3 -3.06 -59.16 29.06
CA LYS A 3 -3.24 -58.27 27.91
C LYS A 3 -2.27 -57.12 28.07
N ILE A 4 -1.12 -57.29 27.44
CA ILE A 4 -0.16 -56.18 27.29
C ILE A 4 -0.69 -55.31 26.17
N LEU A 5 -1.27 -54.21 26.57
CA LEU A 5 -1.73 -53.17 25.67
C LEU A 5 -0.51 -52.42 25.17
N ALA A 6 -0.05 -52.83 24.01
CA ALA A 6 1.00 -52.10 23.30
C ALA A 6 0.39 -50.78 22.80
N PHE A 7 0.63 -49.69 23.52
CA PHE A 7 0.38 -48.36 23.03
C PHE A 7 1.39 -48.10 21.90
N LEU A 8 0.94 -48.35 20.69
CA LEU A 8 1.66 -47.95 19.49
C LEU A 8 1.54 -46.48 19.34
N LEU A 9 2.61 -45.80 19.73
CA LEU A 9 2.74 -44.35 19.56
C LEU A 9 2.91 -44.06 18.07
N ILE A 10 1.81 -43.81 17.39
CA ILE A 10 1.84 -43.31 16.01
C ILE A 10 2.26 -41.86 16.07
N ALA A 11 3.55 -41.65 15.94
CA ALA A 11 4.07 -40.31 15.62
C ALA A 11 3.64 -39.98 14.19
N LEU A 12 2.53 -39.27 14.06
CA LEU A 12 2.21 -38.62 12.80
C LEU A 12 3.23 -37.51 12.56
N LEU A 13 4.19 -37.82 11.73
CA LEU A 13 5.01 -36.84 11.06
C LEU A 13 4.08 -36.08 10.09
N ILE A 14 3.51 -35.01 10.56
CA ILE A 14 2.89 -34.00 9.68
C ILE A 14 4.06 -33.33 8.98
N SER A 15 4.49 -33.93 7.87
CA SER A 15 5.35 -33.27 6.90
C SER A 15 4.50 -32.17 6.26
N GLY A 16 4.50 -31.00 6.87
CA GLY A 16 3.94 -29.80 6.28
C GLY A 16 4.71 -29.50 5.01
N CYS A 17 4.12 -29.82 3.86
CA CYS A 17 4.53 -29.23 2.61
C CYS A 17 4.26 -27.73 2.70
N GLU A 18 5.29 -27.00 3.05
CA GLU A 18 5.35 -25.56 2.87
C GLU A 18 5.41 -25.29 1.38
N SER A 19 4.24 -25.20 0.77
CA SER A 19 4.13 -24.66 -0.57
C SER A 19 4.48 -23.17 -0.47
N ASN A 20 5.74 -22.88 -0.70
CA ASN A 20 6.20 -21.51 -0.88
C ASN A 20 5.66 -20.96 -2.21
N SER A 21 4.36 -20.71 -2.27
CA SER A 21 3.75 -19.83 -3.26
C SER A 21 4.00 -18.43 -2.76
N GLY A 22 5.01 -17.78 -3.34
CA GLY A 22 5.41 -16.43 -3.03
C GLY A 22 4.33 -15.38 -3.36
N ASN A 23 3.23 -15.42 -2.64
CA ASN A 23 2.35 -14.29 -2.49
C ASN A 23 2.74 -13.60 -1.19
N LYS A 24 3.80 -12.78 -1.26
CA LYS A 24 4.16 -11.88 -0.17
C LYS A 24 2.97 -10.93 -0.01
N SER A 25 2.10 -11.21 0.94
CA SER A 25 1.12 -10.24 1.41
C SER A 25 1.92 -8.99 1.81
N ILE A 26 1.65 -7.86 1.16
CA ILE A 26 2.24 -6.58 1.54
C ILE A 26 1.69 -6.29 2.93
N ASP A 27 2.57 -6.30 3.94
CA ASP A 27 2.20 -5.95 5.29
C ASP A 27 1.83 -4.45 5.32
N GLU A 28 0.79 -4.06 6.05
CA GLU A 28 0.39 -2.64 6.13
C GLU A 28 1.54 -1.73 6.58
N GLY A 29 2.50 -2.27 7.32
CA GLY A 29 3.72 -1.58 7.71
C GLY A 29 4.72 -1.30 6.58
N ASP A 30 4.61 -2.02 5.44
CA ASP A 30 5.56 -1.95 4.33
C ASP A 30 5.14 -0.95 3.24
N VAL A 31 3.99 -0.29 3.38
CA VAL A 31 3.45 0.67 2.42
C VAL A 31 3.40 2.07 2.99
N PHE A 32 3.56 3.06 2.11
CA PHE A 32 3.28 4.46 2.35
C PHE A 32 2.12 4.87 1.45
N VAL A 33 0.97 5.14 2.03
CA VAL A 33 -0.27 5.42 1.31
C VAL A 33 -0.48 6.92 1.21
N VAL A 34 -0.50 7.44 0.00
CA VAL A 34 -0.66 8.88 -0.28
C VAL A 34 -1.96 9.13 -1.00
N GLY A 35 -2.74 10.07 -0.50
CA GLY A 35 -3.97 10.55 -1.14
C GLY A 35 -3.72 11.77 -2.03
N MET A 36 -4.33 11.76 -3.22
CA MET A 36 -4.37 12.89 -4.15
C MET A 36 -5.57 12.78 -5.08
N GLU A 37 -5.97 13.89 -5.72
CA GLU A 37 -7.11 13.87 -6.65
C GLU A 37 -6.79 13.25 -8.01
N CYS A 38 -5.53 13.32 -8.44
CA CYS A 38 -5.07 12.96 -9.78
C CYS A 38 -5.80 13.74 -10.89
N ASN A 39 -6.06 15.01 -10.64
CA ASN A 39 -6.76 15.93 -11.57
C ASN A 39 -6.23 17.37 -11.52
N TYR A 40 -4.98 17.56 -11.15
CA TYR A 40 -4.35 18.87 -10.99
C TYR A 40 -2.95 18.93 -11.63
N PRO A 41 -2.86 18.91 -12.98
CA PRO A 41 -1.57 19.04 -13.66
C PRO A 41 -0.97 20.43 -13.45
N PRO A 42 0.35 20.61 -13.34
CA PRO A 42 1.40 19.58 -13.44
C PRO A 42 1.74 18.88 -12.10
N PHE A 43 0.94 19.10 -11.06
CA PHE A 43 1.21 18.55 -9.74
C PHE A 43 0.84 17.05 -9.64
N ASN A 44 -0.38 16.71 -10.03
CA ASN A 44 -0.82 15.34 -10.08
C ASN A 44 -1.94 15.16 -11.11
N TRP A 45 -1.86 14.11 -11.91
CA TRP A 45 -2.89 13.75 -12.87
C TRP A 45 -2.93 12.25 -13.13
N GLN A 46 -4.08 11.79 -13.62
CA GLN A 46 -4.22 10.41 -14.07
C GLN A 46 -3.88 10.29 -15.56
N THR A 47 -3.15 9.24 -15.91
CA THR A 47 -2.77 8.92 -17.29
C THR A 47 -2.93 7.43 -17.55
N ASN A 48 -3.07 7.05 -18.81
CA ASN A 48 -3.03 5.65 -19.26
C ASN A 48 -1.64 5.25 -19.77
N THR A 49 -0.70 6.18 -19.76
CA THR A 49 0.67 5.97 -20.24
C THR A 49 1.57 5.66 -19.06
N GLN A 50 2.21 4.53 -19.10
CA GLN A 50 3.27 4.19 -18.16
C GLN A 50 4.52 5.01 -18.47
N SER A 51 5.18 5.51 -17.43
CA SER A 51 6.46 6.21 -17.50
C SER A 51 7.32 5.84 -16.29
N ASP A 52 8.57 6.27 -16.27
CA ASP A 52 9.48 6.03 -15.15
C ASP A 52 9.04 6.77 -13.86
N THR A 53 8.25 7.82 -14.01
CA THR A 53 7.72 8.63 -12.90
C THR A 53 6.34 8.19 -12.44
N ALA A 54 5.55 7.58 -13.33
CA ALA A 54 4.18 7.21 -13.05
C ALA A 54 4.06 6.02 -12.09
N VAL A 55 3.06 6.07 -11.21
CA VAL A 55 2.72 5.03 -10.25
C VAL A 55 1.35 4.45 -10.59
N GLU A 56 1.25 3.14 -10.64
CA GLU A 56 0.00 2.44 -10.95
C GLU A 56 -1.07 2.76 -9.91
N LEU A 57 -2.27 3.10 -10.40
CA LEU A 57 -3.45 3.32 -9.57
C LEU A 57 -4.25 2.04 -9.41
N GLU A 58 -4.83 1.82 -8.26
CA GLU A 58 -5.79 0.77 -8.03
C GLU A 58 -7.02 0.97 -8.95
N GLY A 59 -7.30 -0.04 -9.78
CA GLY A 59 -8.42 -0.03 -10.72
C GLY A 59 -8.03 0.23 -12.16
N SER A 60 -7.42 1.35 -12.51
CA SER A 60 -6.89 1.58 -13.86
C SER A 60 -5.99 2.81 -13.99
N GLY A 61 -5.00 2.70 -14.88
CA GLY A 61 -4.10 3.79 -15.24
C GLY A 61 -3.06 4.07 -14.16
N TYR A 62 -2.46 5.25 -14.27
CA TYR A 62 -1.33 5.67 -13.45
C TYR A 62 -1.56 7.08 -12.94
N ALA A 63 -1.01 7.39 -11.77
CA ALA A 63 -0.81 8.75 -11.32
C ALA A 63 0.58 9.23 -11.74
N ASP A 64 0.68 10.43 -12.22
CA ASP A 64 1.95 11.06 -12.59
C ASP A 64 1.95 12.54 -12.17
N GLY A 65 3.13 13.15 -12.15
CA GLY A 65 3.34 14.55 -11.83
C GLY A 65 4.29 14.81 -10.68
N TYR A 66 4.45 16.08 -10.35
CA TYR A 66 5.38 16.55 -9.32
C TYR A 66 5.09 15.93 -7.94
N ASP A 67 3.82 15.88 -7.54
CA ASP A 67 3.41 15.32 -6.25
C ASP A 67 3.70 13.81 -6.17
N VAL A 68 3.54 13.10 -7.29
CA VAL A 68 3.87 11.67 -7.39
C VAL A 68 5.38 11.45 -7.24
N TYR A 69 6.18 12.29 -7.87
CA TYR A 69 7.63 12.26 -7.70
C TYR A 69 8.04 12.47 -6.23
N ILE A 70 7.50 13.49 -5.59
CA ILE A 70 7.75 13.75 -4.16
C ILE A 70 7.31 12.59 -3.28
N ALA A 71 6.15 12.01 -3.54
CA ALA A 71 5.66 10.84 -2.81
C ALA A 71 6.60 9.63 -2.94
N LYS A 72 7.18 9.40 -4.13
CA LYS A 72 8.19 8.35 -4.37
C LYS A 72 9.45 8.59 -3.54
N GLU A 73 10.00 9.79 -3.56
CA GLU A 73 11.19 10.14 -2.78
C GLU A 73 10.97 9.93 -1.28
N ILE A 74 9.79 10.29 -0.77
CA ILE A 74 9.43 10.06 0.64
C ILE A 74 9.33 8.57 0.92
N ALA A 75 8.60 7.80 0.11
CA ALA A 75 8.45 6.37 0.29
C ALA A 75 9.81 5.64 0.30
N GLU A 76 10.69 6.00 -0.63
CA GLU A 76 12.06 5.46 -0.71
C GLU A 76 12.86 5.79 0.56
N SER A 77 12.77 7.02 1.06
CA SER A 77 13.45 7.43 2.30
C SER A 77 12.96 6.67 3.54
N LEU A 78 11.72 6.19 3.50
CA LEU A 78 11.11 5.40 4.56
C LEU A 78 11.29 3.89 4.37
N ASP A 79 11.93 3.46 3.29
CA ASP A 79 12.06 2.05 2.88
C ASP A 79 10.67 1.38 2.75
N LYS A 80 9.70 2.11 2.16
CA LYS A 80 8.33 1.66 1.97
C LYS A 80 7.91 1.66 0.50
N LYS A 81 6.96 0.79 0.17
CA LYS A 81 6.33 0.81 -1.14
C LYS A 81 5.30 1.93 -1.20
N LEU A 82 5.36 2.77 -2.23
CA LEU A 82 4.35 3.80 -2.47
C LEU A 82 3.04 3.18 -2.98
N VAL A 83 1.94 3.59 -2.37
CA VAL A 83 0.58 3.35 -2.85
C VAL A 83 -0.11 4.70 -2.98
N ILE A 84 -0.69 4.99 -4.14
CA ILE A 84 -1.45 6.22 -4.36
C ILE A 84 -2.94 5.89 -4.38
N LYS A 85 -3.71 6.57 -3.51
CA LYS A 85 -5.17 6.54 -3.52
C LYS A 85 -5.70 7.80 -4.20
N LYS A 86 -6.44 7.59 -5.28
CA LYS A 86 -7.17 8.65 -5.94
C LYS A 86 -8.47 8.92 -5.18
N LEU A 87 -8.59 10.10 -4.58
CA LEU A 87 -9.73 10.51 -3.78
C LEU A 87 -10.22 11.89 -4.24
N ALA A 88 -11.52 12.16 -4.08
CA ALA A 88 -12.03 13.50 -4.25
C ALA A 88 -11.43 14.45 -3.20
N TRP A 89 -11.26 15.72 -3.53
CA TRP A 89 -10.68 16.74 -2.65
C TRP A 89 -11.24 16.70 -1.22
N ASN A 90 -12.57 16.69 -1.10
CA ASN A 90 -13.26 16.67 0.21
C ASN A 90 -13.09 15.32 0.95
N GLY A 91 -12.59 14.30 0.30
CA GLY A 91 -12.33 12.99 0.89
C GLY A 91 -10.92 12.83 1.45
N LEU A 92 -9.99 13.72 1.08
CA LEU A 92 -8.58 13.59 1.45
C LEU A 92 -8.38 13.73 2.97
N GLN A 93 -8.92 14.78 3.58
CA GLN A 93 -8.76 15.02 5.01
C GLN A 93 -9.44 13.93 5.86
N PRO A 94 -10.71 13.54 5.63
CA PRO A 94 -11.30 12.40 6.35
C PRO A 94 -10.55 11.09 6.19
N ALA A 95 -9.96 10.82 5.02
CA ALA A 95 -9.15 9.63 4.80
C ALA A 95 -7.85 9.65 5.63
N LEU A 96 -7.23 10.82 5.77
CA LEU A 96 -6.07 11.00 6.63
C LEU A 96 -6.43 10.81 8.11
N GLU A 97 -7.50 11.42 8.57
CA GLU A 97 -7.97 11.34 9.95
C GLU A 97 -8.37 9.91 10.36
N SER A 98 -8.94 9.15 9.44
CA SER A 98 -9.32 7.74 9.67
C SER A 98 -8.15 6.75 9.57
N GLY A 99 -6.98 7.20 9.07
CA GLY A 99 -5.84 6.33 8.82
C GLY A 99 -5.95 5.51 7.52
N GLU A 100 -6.87 5.85 6.63
CA GLU A 100 -6.99 5.23 5.31
C GLU A 100 -5.80 5.59 4.41
N ILE A 101 -5.25 6.80 4.59
CA ILE A 101 -4.02 7.27 3.98
C ILE A 101 -3.06 7.79 5.05
N ASP A 102 -1.76 7.75 4.76
CA ASP A 102 -0.72 8.21 5.68
C ASP A 102 -0.37 9.69 5.46
N ALA A 103 -0.59 10.18 4.25
CA ALA A 103 -0.30 11.58 3.89
C ALA A 103 -1.19 12.07 2.75
N ILE A 104 -1.36 13.39 2.68
CA ILE A 104 -1.94 14.08 1.54
C ILE A 104 -0.81 14.82 0.82
N ILE A 105 -0.59 14.50 -0.47
CA ILE A 105 0.34 15.21 -1.34
C ILE A 105 -0.43 15.54 -2.62
N ALA A 106 -1.02 16.73 -2.66
CA ALA A 106 -2.07 17.06 -3.63
C ALA A 106 -1.99 18.52 -4.13
N GLY A 107 -0.80 19.11 -4.22
CA GLY A 107 -0.64 20.52 -4.56
C GLY A 107 -1.32 21.45 -3.55
N MET A 108 -1.44 20.99 -2.31
CA MET A 108 -2.18 21.67 -1.25
C MET A 108 -1.37 22.84 -0.66
N THR A 109 -1.99 24.00 -0.55
CA THR A 109 -1.38 25.16 0.12
C THR A 109 -1.58 25.05 1.63
N ALA A 110 -0.56 25.43 2.40
CA ALA A 110 -0.70 25.58 3.84
C ALA A 110 -1.66 26.73 4.17
N ASP A 111 -2.59 26.48 5.05
CA ASP A 111 -3.51 27.48 5.63
C ASP A 111 -3.78 27.17 7.11
N GLU A 112 -4.43 28.09 7.82
CA GLU A 112 -4.65 27.97 9.26
C GLU A 112 -5.48 26.74 9.67
N GLU A 113 -6.26 26.17 8.76
CA GLU A 113 -7.07 24.95 9.04
C GLU A 113 -6.24 23.65 8.90
N ARG A 114 -5.06 23.74 8.29
CA ARG A 114 -4.19 22.60 7.97
C ARG A 114 -2.87 22.58 8.75
N GLU A 115 -2.66 23.57 9.61
CA GLU A 115 -1.47 23.66 10.47
C GLU A 115 -1.57 22.84 11.77
#